data_d152fefc03376ea867c2dffe168850d1
#
_entry.id   d152fefc03376ea867c2dffe168850d1
#
_cell.length_a   1.000
_cell.length_b   1.000
_cell.length_c   1.000
_cell.angle_alpha   90.00
_cell.angle_beta   90.00
_cell.angle_gamma   90.00
#
_symmetry.space_group_name_H-M   'P 1'
#
loop_
_entity.id
_entity.type
_entity.pdbx_description
1 polymer ?
#
loop_
_entity_poly.entity_id
_entity_poly.type
_entity_poly.pdbx_seq_one_letter_code
_entity_poly.pdbx_strand_id
1 'polypeptide(L)'
;MKDTAVKICGLQSVEVLKSMINLPVDYIGFVFAKSRRKVTPQQAGELIGILKERSPGQAPAAVGVLVNPDWSELEELLAHAPLDIVQLHGQETPQFCREVKERFPVSVFKVVSIGGEKSAEARMAALDSYAGCIDGLLVDTFDPEYGGGSGKTFAWDLIPPYQDWAKQHGIPLFVAGGLDADNVSQLISRYAPDGVDVSSGVESEPGVKDIQKVKAFVERVKGI
;
A
#
# COMPACT_ATOMS: atom_id res chain seq x y z
N MET A 1 16.45 -16.02 0.16
CA MET A 1 15.25 -15.48 0.82
C MET A 1 14.41 -14.83 -0.26
N LYS A 2 13.09 -14.85 -0.17
CA LYS A 2 12.23 -14.14 -1.12
C LYS A 2 12.49 -12.63 -0.97
N ASP A 3 12.63 -11.91 -2.09
CA ASP A 3 12.81 -10.45 -2.04
C ASP A 3 11.45 -9.80 -1.68
N THR A 4 11.35 -9.25 -0.47
CA THR A 4 10.14 -8.58 -0.01
C THR A 4 10.05 -7.19 -0.64
N ALA A 5 8.96 -6.90 -1.31
CA ALA A 5 8.73 -5.62 -1.96
C ALA A 5 8.50 -4.49 -0.93
N VAL A 6 8.98 -3.28 -1.27
CA VAL A 6 8.82 -2.08 -0.44
C VAL A 6 7.84 -1.13 -1.07
N LYS A 7 6.80 -0.76 -0.33
CA LYS A 7 5.88 0.32 -0.68
C LYS A 7 6.03 1.48 0.29
N ILE A 8 6.25 2.70 -0.24
CA ILE A 8 6.25 3.94 0.53
C ILE A 8 4.98 4.71 0.19
N CYS A 9 4.10 4.88 1.16
CA CYS A 9 2.76 5.45 0.95
C CYS A 9 2.66 6.90 1.43
N GLY A 10 1.94 7.75 0.68
CA GLY A 10 1.67 9.14 1.05
C GLY A 10 2.76 10.11 0.64
N LEU A 11 3.30 9.95 -0.56
CA LEU A 11 4.29 10.88 -1.12
C LEU A 11 3.59 12.14 -1.65
N GLN A 12 4.16 13.32 -1.34
CA GLN A 12 3.61 14.62 -1.73
C GLN A 12 4.68 15.59 -2.30
N SER A 13 5.96 15.31 -2.07
CA SER A 13 7.06 16.24 -2.34
C SER A 13 7.99 15.73 -3.44
N VAL A 14 8.32 16.62 -4.37
CA VAL A 14 9.31 16.38 -5.44
C VAL A 14 10.71 16.14 -4.86
N GLU A 15 11.08 16.87 -3.79
CA GLU A 15 12.39 16.75 -3.14
C GLU A 15 12.56 15.36 -2.52
N VAL A 16 11.53 14.89 -1.81
CA VAL A 16 11.55 13.55 -1.22
C VAL A 16 11.61 12.49 -2.32
N LEU A 17 10.80 12.62 -3.38
CA LEU A 17 10.83 11.72 -4.53
C LEU A 17 12.23 11.60 -5.13
N LYS A 18 12.87 12.75 -5.40
CA LYS A 18 14.24 12.81 -5.95
C LYS A 18 15.26 12.15 -5.02
N SER A 19 15.09 12.27 -3.71
CA SER A 19 15.97 11.67 -2.71
C SER A 19 15.81 10.15 -2.61
N MET A 20 14.65 9.62 -3.00
CA MET A 20 14.33 8.19 -2.98
C MET A 20 14.69 7.45 -4.26
N ILE A 21 15.01 8.16 -5.36
CA ILE A 21 15.08 7.58 -6.70
C ILE A 21 16.12 6.46 -6.87
N ASN A 22 17.15 6.47 -6.02
CA ASN A 22 18.22 5.45 -6.01
C ASN A 22 18.01 4.37 -4.94
N LEU A 23 16.92 4.44 -4.19
CA LEU A 23 16.59 3.39 -3.21
C LEU A 23 15.77 2.30 -3.91
N PRO A 24 15.96 1.03 -3.54
CA PRO A 24 15.21 -0.09 -4.10
C PRO A 24 13.78 -0.12 -3.53
N VAL A 25 13.00 0.91 -3.89
CA VAL A 25 11.57 1.02 -3.60
C VAL A 25 10.79 0.48 -4.79
N ASP A 26 9.83 -0.40 -4.55
CA ASP A 26 9.08 -1.08 -5.61
C ASP A 26 7.76 -0.37 -5.92
N TYR A 27 7.17 0.32 -4.92
CA TYR A 27 5.88 1.01 -5.06
C TYR A 27 5.87 2.36 -4.34
N ILE A 28 5.24 3.35 -4.95
CA ILE A 28 5.00 4.67 -4.34
C ILE A 28 3.52 4.95 -4.32
N GLY A 29 2.97 5.22 -3.12
CA GLY A 29 1.56 5.51 -2.90
C GLY A 29 1.26 7.01 -2.88
N PHE A 30 0.24 7.42 -3.64
CA PHE A 30 -0.34 8.76 -3.67
C PHE A 30 -1.75 8.68 -3.08
N VAL A 31 -2.05 9.50 -2.07
CA VAL A 31 -3.32 9.43 -1.34
C VAL A 31 -4.30 10.44 -1.90
N PHE A 32 -5.46 9.99 -2.37
CA PHE A 32 -6.55 10.84 -2.88
C PHE A 32 -7.70 10.97 -1.89
N ALA A 33 -7.77 10.09 -0.90
CA ALA A 33 -8.74 10.17 0.18
C ALA A 33 -8.44 11.34 1.15
N LYS A 34 -9.45 11.71 1.96
CA LYS A 34 -9.31 12.76 2.99
C LYS A 34 -8.19 12.40 3.97
N SER A 35 -7.07 13.09 3.88
CA SER A 35 -5.86 12.83 4.67
C SER A 35 -4.96 14.05 4.66
N ARG A 36 -4.04 14.15 5.64
CA ARG A 36 -2.91 15.11 5.57
C ARG A 36 -1.95 14.79 4.44
N ARG A 37 -2.02 13.58 3.88
CA ARG A 37 -1.18 13.11 2.76
C ARG A 37 -1.87 13.25 1.41
N LYS A 38 -3.04 13.91 1.37
CA LYS A 38 -3.81 14.05 0.14
C LYS A 38 -3.06 14.88 -0.89
N VAL A 39 -3.02 14.38 -2.13
CA VAL A 39 -2.57 15.10 -3.33
C VAL A 39 -3.73 15.26 -4.30
N THR A 40 -3.63 16.23 -5.21
CA THR A 40 -4.55 16.32 -6.34
C THR A 40 -4.14 15.37 -7.46
N PRO A 41 -5.05 15.02 -8.39
CA PRO A 41 -4.70 14.22 -9.57
C PRO A 41 -3.55 14.83 -10.38
N GLN A 42 -3.55 16.17 -10.54
CA GLN A 42 -2.52 16.90 -11.27
C GLN A 42 -1.15 16.81 -10.57
N GLN A 43 -1.11 17.04 -9.25
CA GLN A 43 0.12 16.88 -8.46
C GLN A 43 0.70 15.47 -8.55
N ALA A 44 -0.17 14.44 -8.47
CA ALA A 44 0.26 13.06 -8.62
C ALA A 44 0.82 12.80 -10.02
N GLY A 45 0.15 13.31 -11.06
CA GLY A 45 0.61 13.20 -12.45
C GLY A 45 2.01 13.80 -12.66
N GLU A 46 2.28 14.99 -12.10
CA GLU A 46 3.59 15.62 -12.14
C GLU A 46 4.67 14.77 -11.43
N LEU A 47 4.37 14.27 -10.22
CA LEU A 47 5.28 13.42 -9.45
C LEU A 47 5.59 12.09 -10.18
N ILE A 48 4.57 11.47 -10.77
CA ILE A 48 4.72 10.23 -11.55
C ILE A 48 5.54 10.48 -12.83
N GLY A 49 5.32 11.63 -13.49
CA GLY A 49 6.13 12.05 -14.65
C GLY A 49 7.62 12.11 -14.30
N ILE A 50 7.97 12.82 -13.22
CA ILE A 50 9.36 12.93 -12.73
C ILE A 50 9.93 11.53 -12.37
N LEU A 51 9.13 10.67 -11.75
CA LEU A 51 9.54 9.31 -11.39
C LEU A 51 9.90 8.48 -12.63
N LYS A 52 9.04 8.49 -13.64
CA LYS A 52 9.23 7.71 -14.88
C LYS A 52 10.39 8.25 -15.75
N GLU A 53 10.57 9.56 -15.80
CA GLU A 53 11.69 10.18 -16.52
C GLU A 53 13.07 9.86 -15.92
N ARG A 54 13.17 9.81 -14.59
CA ARG A 54 14.45 9.60 -13.90
C ARG A 54 14.86 8.14 -13.76
N SER A 55 13.92 7.21 -13.90
CA SER A 55 14.16 5.77 -13.77
C SER A 55 13.51 5.00 -14.93
N PRO A 56 13.92 5.22 -16.18
CA PRO A 56 13.31 4.57 -17.32
C PRO A 56 13.39 3.03 -17.21
N GLY A 57 12.23 2.37 -17.21
CA GLY A 57 12.14 0.91 -17.11
C GLY A 57 12.42 0.29 -15.74
N GLN A 58 12.74 1.10 -14.73
CA GLN A 58 12.99 0.67 -13.34
C GLN A 58 12.24 1.54 -12.31
N ALA A 59 11.34 2.39 -12.78
CA ALA A 59 10.55 3.24 -11.89
C ALA A 59 9.66 2.38 -10.98
N PRO A 60 9.55 2.73 -9.68
CA PRO A 60 8.55 2.14 -8.81
C PRO A 60 7.14 2.27 -9.40
N ALA A 61 6.29 1.27 -9.18
CA ALA A 61 4.90 1.34 -9.60
C ALA A 61 4.16 2.44 -8.83
N ALA A 62 3.39 3.26 -9.57
CA ALA A 62 2.58 4.33 -9.00
C ALA A 62 1.23 3.79 -8.51
N VAL A 63 0.96 3.94 -7.21
CA VAL A 63 -0.24 3.41 -6.55
C VAL A 63 -1.14 4.57 -6.10
N GLY A 64 -2.37 4.63 -6.61
CA GLY A 64 -3.38 5.58 -6.14
C GLY A 64 -4.21 5.01 -5.01
N VAL A 65 -4.19 5.63 -3.83
CA VAL A 65 -4.95 5.18 -2.66
C VAL A 65 -6.26 5.95 -2.55
N LEU A 66 -7.38 5.24 -2.66
CA LEU A 66 -8.73 5.79 -2.64
C LEU A 66 -9.59 5.11 -1.56
N VAL A 67 -10.64 5.80 -1.14
CA VAL A 67 -11.63 5.29 -0.18
C VAL A 67 -13.02 5.56 -0.74
N ASN A 68 -13.72 4.50 -1.13
CA ASN A 68 -15.06 4.53 -1.71
C ASN A 68 -15.23 5.58 -2.83
N PRO A 69 -14.35 5.59 -3.86
CA PRO A 69 -14.48 6.53 -4.95
C PRO A 69 -15.74 6.24 -5.77
N ASP A 70 -16.34 7.28 -6.31
CA ASP A 70 -17.30 7.11 -7.37
C ASP A 70 -16.62 7.00 -8.76
N TRP A 71 -17.41 6.71 -9.80
CA TRP A 71 -16.86 6.52 -11.14
C TRP A 71 -16.27 7.81 -11.72
N SER A 72 -16.89 8.96 -11.46
CA SER A 72 -16.42 10.25 -11.94
C SER A 72 -15.08 10.64 -11.31
N GLU A 73 -14.93 10.42 -10.00
CA GLU A 73 -13.66 10.65 -9.29
C GLU A 73 -12.55 9.76 -9.84
N LEU A 74 -12.85 8.49 -10.12
CA LEU A 74 -11.86 7.54 -10.63
C LEU A 74 -11.45 7.88 -12.08
N GLU A 75 -12.42 8.23 -12.95
CA GLU A 75 -12.17 8.66 -14.33
C GLU A 75 -11.33 9.94 -14.37
N GLU A 76 -11.69 10.95 -13.59
CA GLU A 76 -10.94 12.20 -13.48
C GLU A 76 -9.50 11.93 -12.99
N LEU A 77 -9.36 11.12 -11.96
CA LEU A 77 -8.06 10.76 -11.41
C LEU A 77 -7.15 10.12 -12.47
N LEU A 78 -7.64 9.07 -13.12
CA LEU A 78 -6.87 8.30 -14.10
C LEU A 78 -6.58 9.08 -15.39
N ALA A 79 -7.39 10.08 -15.71
CA ALA A 79 -7.13 11.00 -16.83
C ALA A 79 -5.92 11.93 -16.57
N HIS A 80 -5.60 12.24 -15.31
CA HIS A 80 -4.53 13.16 -14.94
C HIS A 80 -3.29 12.48 -14.34
N ALA A 81 -3.47 11.35 -13.66
CA ALA A 81 -2.41 10.59 -13.00
C ALA A 81 -2.27 9.21 -13.64
N PRO A 82 -1.17 8.92 -14.37
CA PRO A 82 -0.96 7.62 -15.03
C PRO A 82 -0.52 6.56 -13.99
N LEU A 83 -1.47 6.15 -13.16
CA LEU A 83 -1.30 5.13 -12.12
C LEU A 83 -1.13 3.75 -12.75
N ASP A 84 -0.32 2.91 -12.12
CA ASP A 84 -0.17 1.50 -12.46
C ASP A 84 -1.14 0.64 -11.63
N ILE A 85 -1.47 1.10 -10.42
CA ILE A 85 -2.31 0.38 -9.45
C ILE A 85 -3.32 1.33 -8.80
N VAL A 86 -4.56 0.89 -8.68
CA VAL A 86 -5.60 1.48 -7.84
C VAL A 86 -5.72 0.67 -6.56
N GLN A 87 -5.42 1.29 -5.42
CA GLN A 87 -5.58 0.69 -4.09
C GLN A 87 -6.86 1.17 -3.45
N LEU A 88 -7.82 0.25 -3.26
CA LEU A 88 -9.14 0.50 -2.70
C LEU A 88 -9.13 0.20 -1.19
N HIS A 89 -9.24 1.25 -0.38
CA HIS A 89 -9.06 1.21 1.07
C HIS A 89 -10.35 1.47 1.86
N GLY A 90 -11.50 1.33 1.21
CA GLY A 90 -12.83 1.53 1.80
C GLY A 90 -13.65 0.25 1.84
N GLN A 91 -14.95 0.41 1.61
CA GLN A 91 -15.94 -0.69 1.57
C GLN A 91 -16.34 -1.07 0.13
N GLU A 92 -15.42 -0.86 -0.82
CA GLU A 92 -15.67 -1.14 -2.23
C GLU A 92 -16.02 -2.63 -2.41
N THR A 93 -17.07 -2.89 -3.17
CA THR A 93 -17.57 -4.27 -3.39
C THR A 93 -16.66 -5.06 -4.34
N PRO A 94 -16.69 -6.40 -4.31
CA PRO A 94 -16.01 -7.25 -5.30
C PRO A 94 -16.38 -6.91 -6.74
N GLN A 95 -17.65 -6.56 -6.98
CA GLN A 95 -18.11 -6.13 -8.29
C GLN A 95 -17.43 -4.83 -8.71
N PHE A 96 -17.35 -3.83 -7.85
CA PHE A 96 -16.66 -2.58 -8.14
C PHE A 96 -15.18 -2.82 -8.48
N CYS A 97 -14.48 -3.66 -7.69
CA CYS A 97 -13.09 -4.03 -7.98
C CYS A 97 -12.92 -4.65 -9.37
N ARG A 98 -13.81 -5.57 -9.75
CA ARG A 98 -13.82 -6.19 -11.08
C ARG A 98 -14.06 -5.18 -12.18
N GLU A 99 -15.06 -4.32 -12.03
CA GLU A 99 -15.39 -3.30 -13.02
C GLU A 99 -14.25 -2.28 -13.21
N VAL A 100 -13.50 -1.93 -12.14
CA VAL A 100 -12.30 -1.08 -12.27
C VAL A 100 -11.27 -1.74 -13.19
N LYS A 101 -10.98 -3.03 -13.00
CA LYS A 101 -10.05 -3.79 -13.86
C LYS A 101 -10.52 -3.90 -15.30
N GLU A 102 -11.82 -4.01 -15.52
CA GLU A 102 -12.40 -4.13 -16.86
C GLU A 102 -12.39 -2.80 -17.63
N ARG A 103 -12.58 -1.69 -16.92
CA ARG A 103 -12.69 -0.35 -17.52
C ARG A 103 -11.34 0.35 -17.72
N PHE A 104 -10.36 0.06 -16.87
CA PHE A 104 -9.09 0.81 -16.87
C PHE A 104 -7.89 -0.14 -16.95
N PRO A 105 -6.78 0.27 -17.60
CA PRO A 105 -5.56 -0.53 -17.69
C PRO A 105 -4.73 -0.42 -16.40
N VAL A 106 -5.33 -0.75 -15.26
CA VAL A 106 -4.71 -0.71 -13.93
C VAL A 106 -4.89 -2.02 -13.20
N SER A 107 -3.95 -2.36 -12.32
CA SER A 107 -4.16 -3.41 -11.33
C SER A 107 -4.96 -2.90 -10.15
N VAL A 108 -5.71 -3.76 -9.48
CA VAL A 108 -6.51 -3.42 -8.30
C VAL A 108 -5.95 -4.11 -7.06
N PHE A 109 -5.54 -3.32 -6.08
CA PHE A 109 -5.19 -3.79 -4.74
C PHE A 109 -6.34 -3.49 -3.79
N LYS A 110 -6.77 -4.49 -3.01
CA LYS A 110 -7.80 -4.30 -1.98
C LYS A 110 -7.15 -4.30 -0.60
N VAL A 111 -7.49 -3.30 0.20
CA VAL A 111 -7.09 -3.25 1.61
C VAL A 111 -8.17 -3.86 2.47
N VAL A 112 -7.76 -4.71 3.40
CA VAL A 112 -8.61 -5.25 4.47
C VAL A 112 -7.96 -4.96 5.83
N SER A 113 -8.73 -4.40 6.75
CA SER A 113 -8.29 -4.24 8.13
C SER A 113 -8.44 -5.56 8.86
N ILE A 114 -7.36 -6.02 9.49
CA ILE A 114 -7.35 -7.22 10.32
C ILE A 114 -7.44 -6.83 11.78
N GLY A 115 -8.50 -7.28 12.43
CA GLY A 115 -8.87 -6.91 13.79
C GLY A 115 -10.37 -6.64 13.90
N GLY A 116 -10.80 -6.17 15.06
CA GLY A 116 -12.20 -5.86 15.35
C GLY A 116 -13.07 -7.07 15.69
N GLU A 117 -14.36 -6.84 15.85
CA GLU A 117 -15.33 -7.77 16.47
C GLU A 117 -15.73 -8.98 15.60
N LYS A 118 -15.43 -8.97 14.29
CA LYS A 118 -15.81 -10.07 13.39
C LYS A 118 -14.97 -11.32 13.69
N SER A 119 -15.61 -12.50 13.65
CA SER A 119 -14.89 -13.77 13.75
C SER A 119 -13.93 -13.98 12.58
N ALA A 120 -12.92 -14.84 12.76
CA ALA A 120 -11.96 -15.18 11.70
C ALA A 120 -12.69 -15.76 10.47
N GLU A 121 -13.67 -16.65 10.69
CA GLU A 121 -14.46 -17.27 9.62
C GLU A 121 -15.25 -16.23 8.82
N ALA A 122 -15.88 -15.26 9.49
CA ALA A 122 -16.64 -14.20 8.83
C ALA A 122 -15.75 -13.28 8.01
N ARG A 123 -14.51 -13.01 8.48
CA ARG A 123 -13.52 -12.21 7.72
C ARG A 123 -13.06 -12.95 6.47
N MET A 124 -12.75 -14.25 6.59
CA MET A 124 -12.31 -15.05 5.45
C MET A 124 -13.42 -15.27 4.43
N ALA A 125 -14.65 -15.54 4.87
CA ALA A 125 -15.80 -15.66 3.97
C ALA A 125 -16.07 -14.35 3.20
N ALA A 126 -15.88 -13.19 3.84
CA ALA A 126 -15.96 -11.90 3.16
C ALA A 126 -14.83 -11.73 2.12
N LEU A 127 -13.61 -12.18 2.45
CA LEU A 127 -12.46 -12.10 1.55
C LEU A 127 -12.64 -13.01 0.32
N ASP A 128 -13.23 -14.19 0.47
CA ASP A 128 -13.47 -15.13 -0.63
C ASP A 128 -14.30 -14.52 -1.76
N SER A 129 -15.17 -13.55 -1.45
CA SER A 129 -15.94 -12.85 -2.47
C SER A 129 -15.07 -12.01 -3.43
N TYR A 130 -13.84 -11.65 -3.06
CA TYR A 130 -12.89 -10.90 -3.89
C TYR A 130 -12.01 -11.79 -4.79
N ALA A 131 -12.16 -13.11 -4.71
CA ALA A 131 -11.40 -14.04 -5.55
C ALA A 131 -11.59 -13.71 -7.05
N GLY A 132 -10.47 -13.51 -7.76
CA GLY A 132 -10.47 -13.11 -9.17
C GLY A 132 -10.86 -11.65 -9.46
N CYS A 133 -11.24 -10.88 -8.42
CA CYS A 133 -11.62 -9.46 -8.57
C CYS A 133 -10.47 -8.49 -8.31
N ILE A 134 -9.39 -8.96 -7.66
CA ILE A 134 -8.24 -8.13 -7.24
C ILE A 134 -6.93 -8.76 -7.68
N ASP A 135 -5.89 -7.94 -7.82
CA ASP A 135 -4.54 -8.35 -8.25
C ASP A 135 -3.54 -8.31 -7.10
N GLY A 136 -3.93 -7.80 -5.95
CA GLY A 136 -3.14 -7.79 -4.73
C GLY A 136 -3.99 -7.57 -3.50
N LEU A 137 -3.58 -8.17 -2.39
CA LEU A 137 -4.20 -8.00 -1.09
C LEU A 137 -3.24 -7.24 -0.18
N LEU A 138 -3.73 -6.18 0.46
CA LEU A 138 -3.03 -5.49 1.52
C LEU A 138 -3.79 -5.67 2.82
N VAL A 139 -3.12 -6.19 3.84
CA VAL A 139 -3.68 -6.28 5.20
C VAL A 139 -3.15 -5.14 6.04
N ASP A 140 -4.06 -4.35 6.62
CA ASP A 140 -3.73 -3.28 7.54
C ASP A 140 -3.96 -3.76 8.97
N THR A 141 -2.86 -3.80 9.74
CA THR A 141 -2.84 -4.25 11.13
C THR A 141 -3.05 -3.12 12.13
N PHE A 142 -3.43 -1.93 11.64
CA PHE A 142 -3.69 -0.77 12.48
C PHE A 142 -4.92 -0.99 13.35
N ASP A 143 -4.75 -0.86 14.66
CA ASP A 143 -5.85 -0.83 15.61
C ASP A 143 -6.20 0.62 15.96
N PRO A 144 -7.41 1.09 15.61
CA PRO A 144 -7.85 2.46 15.90
C PRO A 144 -7.97 2.76 17.41
N GLU A 145 -8.12 1.75 18.27
CA GLU A 145 -8.25 1.92 19.71
C GLU A 145 -6.93 2.29 20.40
N TYR A 146 -5.79 1.86 19.83
CA TYR A 146 -4.46 2.05 20.43
C TYR A 146 -3.59 3.09 19.73
N GLY A 147 -4.05 3.76 18.69
CA GLY A 147 -3.32 4.82 17.97
C GLY A 147 -1.96 4.37 17.43
N GLY A 148 -1.59 4.79 16.24
CA GLY A 148 -0.27 4.51 15.70
C GLY A 148 0.83 5.09 16.58
N GLY A 149 1.81 4.27 16.97
CA GLY A 149 2.96 4.70 17.76
C GLY A 149 3.13 4.00 19.11
N SER A 150 2.24 3.08 19.48
CA SER A 150 2.38 2.32 20.74
C SER A 150 3.49 1.26 20.70
N GLY A 151 4.14 1.02 19.56
CA GLY A 151 5.16 -0.03 19.38
C GLY A 151 4.61 -1.45 19.59
N LYS A 152 3.31 -1.60 19.81
CA LYS A 152 2.67 -2.90 19.94
C LYS A 152 2.29 -3.41 18.57
N THR A 153 2.91 -4.51 18.17
CA THR A 153 2.65 -5.28 16.94
C THR A 153 1.31 -6.00 17.06
N PHE A 154 0.21 -5.25 16.96
CA PHE A 154 -1.12 -5.83 17.09
C PHE A 154 -1.51 -6.60 15.83
N ALA A 155 -2.17 -7.72 16.05
CA ALA A 155 -2.79 -8.57 15.07
C ALA A 155 -1.87 -9.27 14.04
N TRP A 156 -0.54 -9.27 14.18
CA TRP A 156 0.33 -10.04 13.28
C TRP A 156 0.03 -11.55 13.30
N ASP A 157 -0.41 -12.07 14.43
CA ASP A 157 -0.84 -13.48 14.53
C ASP A 157 -2.07 -13.81 13.67
N LEU A 158 -2.76 -12.80 13.17
CA LEU A 158 -3.88 -12.95 12.23
C LEU A 158 -3.45 -12.94 10.76
N ILE A 159 -2.17 -12.68 10.43
CA ILE A 159 -1.67 -12.64 9.05
C ILE A 159 -1.77 -13.99 8.32
N PRO A 160 -1.42 -15.15 8.93
CA PRO A 160 -1.30 -16.41 8.20
C PRO A 160 -2.53 -16.81 7.36
N PRO A 161 -3.78 -16.71 7.82
CA PRO A 161 -4.94 -17.04 6.99
C PRO A 161 -5.03 -16.20 5.69
N TYR A 162 -4.64 -14.92 5.75
CA TYR A 162 -4.63 -14.04 4.57
C TYR A 162 -3.49 -14.39 3.61
N GLN A 163 -2.33 -14.83 4.14
CA GLN A 163 -1.24 -15.34 3.31
C GLN A 163 -1.63 -16.61 2.56
N ASP A 164 -2.26 -17.54 3.25
CA ASP A 164 -2.72 -18.80 2.65
C ASP A 164 -3.75 -18.51 1.55
N TRP A 165 -4.67 -17.59 1.83
CA TRP A 165 -5.66 -17.17 0.85
C TRP A 165 -5.02 -16.49 -0.37
N ALA A 166 -4.13 -15.53 -0.18
CA ALA A 166 -3.43 -14.83 -1.26
C ALA A 166 -2.61 -15.80 -2.12
N LYS A 167 -1.89 -16.72 -1.48
CA LYS A 167 -1.13 -17.78 -2.16
C LYS A 167 -2.03 -18.72 -2.98
N GLN A 168 -3.18 -19.11 -2.43
CA GLN A 168 -4.15 -19.93 -3.14
C GLN A 168 -4.67 -19.26 -4.41
N HIS A 169 -4.83 -17.93 -4.39
CA HIS A 169 -5.33 -17.16 -5.52
C HIS A 169 -4.22 -16.57 -6.42
N GLY A 170 -2.94 -16.85 -6.10
CA GLY A 170 -1.79 -16.43 -6.91
C GLY A 170 -1.56 -14.92 -6.94
N ILE A 171 -1.98 -14.20 -5.90
CA ILE A 171 -1.81 -12.75 -5.77
C ILE A 171 -0.86 -12.41 -4.62
N PRO A 172 -0.11 -11.27 -4.70
CA PRO A 172 0.77 -10.85 -3.63
C PRO A 172 0.01 -10.36 -2.40
N LEU A 173 0.57 -10.67 -1.22
CA LEU A 173 0.14 -10.11 0.05
C LEU A 173 1.11 -9.04 0.53
N PHE A 174 0.58 -7.85 0.79
CA PHE A 174 1.27 -6.76 1.47
C PHE A 174 0.80 -6.62 2.91
N VAL A 175 1.71 -6.31 3.81
CA VAL A 175 1.39 -6.01 5.21
C VAL A 175 1.66 -4.54 5.49
N ALA A 176 0.67 -3.87 6.08
CA ALA A 176 0.72 -2.49 6.52
C ALA A 176 0.31 -2.36 8.00
N GLY A 177 0.33 -1.14 8.50
CA GLY A 177 -0.11 -0.79 9.85
C GLY A 177 1.03 -0.76 10.88
N GLY A 178 1.42 0.45 11.31
CA GLY A 178 2.41 0.67 12.36
C GLY A 178 3.83 0.18 12.06
N LEU A 179 4.16 -0.07 10.80
CA LEU A 179 5.52 -0.49 10.42
C LEU A 179 6.51 0.69 10.46
N ASP A 180 7.74 0.38 10.88
CA ASP A 180 8.90 1.25 10.87
C ASP A 180 10.20 0.43 10.74
N ALA A 181 11.36 1.10 10.76
CA ALA A 181 12.66 0.44 10.64
C ALA A 181 13.00 -0.49 11.82
N ASP A 182 12.39 -0.29 12.99
CA ASP A 182 12.70 -1.07 14.19
C ASP A 182 11.94 -2.39 14.24
N ASN A 183 10.75 -2.46 13.61
CA ASN A 183 9.87 -3.62 13.70
C ASN A 183 9.76 -4.44 12.39
N VAL A 184 10.04 -3.86 11.23
CA VAL A 184 9.82 -4.51 9.92
C VAL A 184 10.62 -5.79 9.74
N SER A 185 11.86 -5.85 10.25
CA SER A 185 12.69 -7.06 10.16
C SER A 185 12.08 -8.24 10.91
N GLN A 186 11.43 -7.98 12.05
CA GLN A 186 10.72 -9.01 12.82
C GLN A 186 9.50 -9.54 12.05
N LEU A 187 8.73 -8.65 11.42
CA LEU A 187 7.62 -9.04 10.56
C LEU A 187 8.09 -9.95 9.42
N ILE A 188 9.12 -9.52 8.68
CA ILE A 188 9.64 -10.27 7.54
C ILE A 188 10.18 -11.63 7.95
N SER A 189 10.96 -11.70 9.04
CA SER A 189 11.54 -12.97 9.51
C SER A 189 10.48 -13.97 9.95
N ARG A 190 9.34 -13.48 10.49
CA ARG A 190 8.28 -14.35 11.02
C ARG A 190 7.26 -14.78 9.96
N TYR A 191 6.93 -13.90 9.02
CA TYR A 191 5.81 -14.12 8.09
C TYR A 191 6.22 -14.11 6.61
N ALA A 192 7.39 -13.53 6.25
CA ALA A 192 7.87 -13.44 4.88
C ALA A 192 6.80 -12.99 3.85
N PRO A 193 6.12 -11.84 4.08
CA PRO A 193 5.11 -11.35 3.15
C PRO A 193 5.73 -11.02 1.78
N ASP A 194 4.91 -10.92 0.73
CA ASP A 194 5.35 -10.51 -0.59
C ASP A 194 5.80 -9.05 -0.61
N GLY A 195 5.18 -8.21 0.22
CA GLY A 195 5.56 -6.82 0.38
C GLY A 195 5.18 -6.23 1.72
N VAL A 196 5.77 -5.08 2.03
CA VAL A 196 5.46 -4.25 3.19
C VAL A 196 5.11 -2.84 2.75
N ASP A 197 4.12 -2.24 3.41
CA ASP A 197 3.65 -0.89 3.13
C ASP A 197 3.83 0.00 4.36
N VAL A 198 4.58 1.09 4.21
CA VAL A 198 4.84 2.03 5.29
C VAL A 198 4.38 3.44 4.92
N SER A 199 3.76 4.13 5.87
CA SER A 199 3.39 5.54 5.74
C SER A 199 3.94 6.37 6.90
N SER A 200 3.28 6.38 8.06
CA SER A 200 3.68 7.22 9.20
C SER A 200 5.02 6.85 9.83
N GLY A 201 5.42 5.57 9.78
CA GLY A 201 6.69 5.10 10.36
C GLY A 201 7.95 5.70 9.71
N VAL A 202 7.81 6.33 8.55
CA VAL A 202 8.90 7.02 7.83
C VAL A 202 8.65 8.53 7.71
N GLU A 203 7.88 9.10 8.64
CA GLU A 203 7.58 10.54 8.68
C GLU A 203 8.28 11.22 9.86
N SER A 204 8.69 12.48 9.66
CA SER A 204 9.14 13.38 10.73
C SER A 204 7.94 14.01 11.44
N GLU A 205 6.94 14.41 10.65
CA GLU A 205 5.66 14.94 11.07
C GLU A 205 4.55 14.35 10.18
N PRO A 206 3.29 14.30 10.62
CA PRO A 206 2.20 13.73 9.83
C PRO A 206 2.08 14.33 8.42
N GLY A 207 2.38 13.53 7.41
CA GLY A 207 2.40 13.91 5.99
C GLY A 207 3.77 14.32 5.45
N VAL A 208 4.79 14.46 6.30
CA VAL A 208 6.15 14.86 5.88
C VAL A 208 7.10 13.67 5.96
N LYS A 209 7.49 13.12 4.82
CA LYS A 209 8.44 12.00 4.77
C LYS A 209 9.85 12.44 5.19
N ASP A 210 10.46 11.66 6.06
CA ASP A 210 11.86 11.78 6.46
C ASP A 210 12.71 10.81 5.64
N ILE A 211 13.61 11.36 4.81
CA ILE A 211 14.43 10.54 3.91
C ILE A 211 15.36 9.57 4.64
N GLN A 212 15.83 9.92 5.85
CA GLN A 212 16.69 9.06 6.64
C GLN A 212 15.90 7.85 7.17
N LYS A 213 14.66 8.09 7.62
CA LYS A 213 13.76 7.01 8.04
C LYS A 213 13.36 6.13 6.87
N VAL A 214 13.06 6.72 5.70
CA VAL A 214 12.78 5.96 4.47
C VAL A 214 13.96 5.06 4.13
N LYS A 215 15.18 5.61 4.11
CA LYS A 215 16.40 4.87 3.83
C LYS A 215 16.60 3.73 4.82
N ALA A 216 16.51 4.00 6.12
CA ALA A 216 16.65 2.98 7.16
C ALA A 216 15.60 1.85 7.00
N PHE A 217 14.34 2.21 6.69
CA PHE A 217 13.30 1.21 6.44
C PHE A 217 13.63 0.32 5.24
N VAL A 218 13.98 0.93 4.10
CA VAL A 218 14.34 0.20 2.88
C VAL A 218 15.54 -0.73 3.11
N GLU A 219 16.59 -0.24 3.77
CA GLU A 219 17.77 -1.04 4.13
C GLU A 219 17.41 -2.25 5.00
N ARG A 220 16.51 -2.07 5.97
CA ARG A 220 16.02 -3.17 6.82
C ARG A 220 15.25 -4.22 6.05
N VAL A 221 14.42 -3.80 5.10
CA VAL A 221 13.63 -4.73 4.27
C VAL A 221 14.51 -5.48 3.26
N LYS A 222 15.42 -4.77 2.60
CA LYS A 222 16.25 -5.33 1.53
C LYS A 222 17.52 -6.05 2.04
N GLY A 223 17.87 -5.87 3.31
CA GLY A 223 19.05 -6.50 3.93
C GLY A 223 20.39 -5.93 3.41
N ILE A 224 20.39 -4.64 3.09
CA ILE A 224 21.56 -3.89 2.58
C ILE A 224 22.04 -2.82 3.54
#